data_61010ad3920a03485ed3979d276ced91
#
_entry.id   61010ad3920a03485ed3979d276ced91
#
_cell.length_a   1.000
_cell.length_b   1.000
_cell.length_c   1.000
_cell.angle_alpha   90.00
_cell.angle_beta   90.00
_cell.angle_gamma   90.00
#
_symmetry.space_group_name_H-M   'P 1'
#
loop_
_entity.id
_entity.type
_entity.pdbx_description
1 polymer ?
#
loop_
_entity_poly.entity_id
_entity_poly.type
_entity_poly.pdbx_seq_one_letter_code
_entity_poly.pdbx_strand_id
1 'polypeptide(L)'
;MTPFRQLSYVVAVADHGSLQNAAKQLAISQPAVTAAIKKLEADYKLKLFLRNRPHKLVLTPDGRRFIAQARRLLESAEEFDQAALNLGKNLSGTIQVGCFMPTAAFIVPIILQALQDRNHNISLQVHEADLDELNTMLTQGSIDLALTYNMSPSPSIEFEALIEERPYVLLAKSDPLADRDAISLDELVDRDMVSLNLPITQQFFLSLFSQSKLRPKIRHQTKSYELARSLVSAGEGYAIMIMRPVTAWAYNGNELS
;
A
#
# COMPACT_ATOMS: atom_id res chain seq x y z
N MET A 1 19.50 5.86 27.67
CA MET A 1 18.21 5.31 27.19
C MET A 1 17.36 6.46 26.70
N THR A 2 16.91 6.44 25.47
CA THR A 2 16.11 7.53 24.89
C THR A 2 14.69 7.51 25.47
N PRO A 3 14.21 8.57 26.09
CA PRO A 3 12.83 8.60 26.61
C PRO A 3 11.81 8.55 25.47
N PHE A 4 10.81 7.69 25.53
CA PHE A 4 9.69 7.59 24.56
C PHE A 4 9.10 8.95 24.20
N ARG A 5 8.99 9.83 25.19
CA ARG A 5 8.50 11.20 25.00
C ARG A 5 9.32 12.02 24.01
N GLN A 6 10.64 11.80 23.89
CA GLN A 6 11.45 12.51 22.89
C GLN A 6 11.26 11.90 21.50
N LEU A 7 11.04 10.60 21.40
CA LEU A 7 10.70 9.94 20.14
C LEU A 7 9.37 10.43 19.62
N SER A 8 8.34 10.54 20.47
CA SER A 8 7.03 11.06 20.03
C SER A 8 7.13 12.50 19.52
N TYR A 9 8.00 13.33 20.08
CA TYR A 9 8.19 14.70 19.61
C TYR A 9 8.82 14.77 18.21
N VAL A 10 9.83 13.95 17.92
CA VAL A 10 10.46 13.96 16.57
C VAL A 10 9.55 13.32 15.53
N VAL A 11 8.76 12.31 15.88
CA VAL A 11 7.74 11.73 14.99
C VAL A 11 6.70 12.79 14.64
N ALA A 12 6.15 13.50 15.62
CA ALA A 12 5.21 14.59 15.35
C ALA A 12 5.77 15.70 14.45
N VAL A 13 7.07 16.02 14.57
CA VAL A 13 7.72 16.97 13.66
C VAL A 13 7.84 16.40 12.24
N ALA A 14 8.10 15.11 12.11
CA ALA A 14 8.15 14.47 10.80
C ALA A 14 6.78 14.49 10.10
N ASP A 15 5.69 14.27 10.85
CA ASP A 15 4.32 14.26 10.34
C ASP A 15 3.85 15.64 9.89
N HIS A 16 4.16 16.65 10.68
CA HIS A 16 3.67 18.02 10.44
C HIS A 16 4.63 18.89 9.64
N GLY A 17 5.87 18.46 9.40
CA GLY A 17 6.91 19.19 8.68
C GLY A 17 7.29 20.55 9.29
N SER A 18 6.84 20.84 10.53
CA SER A 18 6.98 22.11 11.22
C SER A 18 7.08 21.94 12.74
N LEU A 19 8.08 22.58 13.36
CA LEU A 19 8.22 22.60 14.82
C LEU A 19 7.02 23.24 15.52
N GLN A 20 6.46 24.28 14.94
CA GLN A 20 5.32 25.00 15.52
C GLN A 20 4.06 24.14 15.50
N ASN A 21 3.77 23.47 14.38
CA ASN A 21 2.60 22.61 14.27
C ASN A 21 2.70 21.39 15.18
N ALA A 22 3.87 20.75 15.24
CA ALA A 22 4.12 19.65 16.15
C ALA A 22 3.96 20.06 17.62
N ALA A 23 4.51 21.21 18.01
CA ALA A 23 4.38 21.75 19.36
C ALA A 23 2.90 22.02 19.73
N LYS A 24 2.12 22.58 18.79
CA LYS A 24 0.68 22.82 18.97
C LYS A 24 -0.08 21.50 19.14
N GLN A 25 0.20 20.51 18.28
CA GLN A 25 -0.45 19.18 18.35
C GLN A 25 -0.15 18.45 19.68
N LEU A 26 1.10 18.58 20.15
CA LEU A 26 1.53 17.93 21.41
C LEU A 26 1.18 18.74 22.66
N ALA A 27 0.56 19.90 22.53
CA ALA A 27 0.25 20.84 23.62
C ALA A 27 1.49 21.19 24.49
N ILE A 28 2.66 21.40 23.84
CA ILE A 28 3.93 21.77 24.49
C ILE A 28 4.56 22.99 23.82
N SER A 29 5.64 23.53 24.42
CA SER A 29 6.34 24.65 23.85
C SER A 29 7.24 24.23 22.68
N GLN A 30 7.34 25.07 21.65
CA GLN A 30 8.27 24.85 20.52
C GLN A 30 9.74 24.70 20.96
N PRO A 31 10.26 25.45 21.97
CA PRO A 31 11.61 25.21 22.48
C PRO A 31 11.82 23.81 23.04
N ALA A 32 10.80 23.19 23.67
CA ALA A 32 10.89 21.82 24.18
C ALA A 32 11.03 20.79 23.05
N VAL A 33 10.29 20.95 21.97
CA VAL A 33 10.42 20.12 20.76
C VAL A 33 11.80 20.27 20.13
N THR A 34 12.27 21.53 20.01
CA THR A 34 13.59 21.83 19.46
C THR A 34 14.72 21.21 20.28
N ALA A 35 14.62 21.29 21.62
CA ALA A 35 15.59 20.69 22.53
C ALA A 35 15.62 19.16 22.41
N ALA A 36 14.47 18.51 22.28
CA ALA A 36 14.37 17.08 22.08
C ALA A 36 15.06 16.61 20.78
N ILE A 37 14.79 17.30 19.65
CA ILE A 37 15.44 17.00 18.37
C ILE A 37 16.97 17.14 18.51
N LYS A 38 17.44 18.31 19.02
CA LYS A 38 18.88 18.55 19.19
C LYS A 38 19.56 17.50 20.05
N LYS A 39 18.89 17.07 21.13
CA LYS A 39 19.40 16.01 22.00
C LYS A 39 19.52 14.67 21.27
N LEU A 40 18.47 14.23 20.56
CA LEU A 40 18.50 13.01 19.77
C LEU A 40 19.58 13.06 18.67
N GLU A 41 19.67 14.17 17.94
CA GLU A 41 20.71 14.35 16.92
C GLU A 41 22.13 14.28 17.51
N ALA A 42 22.31 14.79 18.72
CA ALA A 42 23.59 14.73 19.43
C ALA A 42 23.88 13.31 19.96
N ASP A 43 22.91 12.68 20.62
CA ASP A 43 23.06 11.36 21.23
C ASP A 43 23.39 10.28 20.17
N TYR A 44 22.79 10.36 18.99
CA TYR A 44 22.99 9.42 17.89
C TYR A 44 23.97 9.89 16.83
N LYS A 45 24.52 11.10 16.96
CA LYS A 45 25.45 11.72 15.98
C LYS A 45 24.87 11.77 14.56
N LEU A 46 23.59 12.00 14.44
CA LEU A 46 22.84 12.05 13.19
C LEU A 46 22.24 13.43 12.97
N LYS A 47 21.96 13.77 11.72
CA LYS A 47 21.06 14.85 11.34
C LYS A 47 19.73 14.27 10.89
N LEU A 48 18.66 14.54 11.65
CA LEU A 48 17.34 14.02 11.36
C LEU A 48 16.58 14.92 10.38
N PHE A 49 16.78 16.24 10.51
CA PHE A 49 16.06 17.23 9.70
C PHE A 49 16.99 18.23 9.01
N LEU A 50 16.60 18.64 7.81
CA LEU A 50 17.15 19.77 7.06
C LEU A 50 16.11 20.89 6.98
N ARG A 51 16.58 22.13 7.02
CA ARG A 51 15.74 23.31 6.75
C ARG A 51 15.71 23.56 5.24
N ASN A 52 14.54 23.40 4.62
CA ASN A 52 14.37 23.62 3.19
C ASN A 52 13.79 25.00 2.84
N ARG A 53 12.97 25.58 3.74
CA ARG A 53 12.39 26.94 3.65
C ARG A 53 12.19 27.51 5.06
N PRO A 54 11.95 28.82 5.23
CA PRO A 54 11.51 29.35 6.50
C PRO A 54 10.33 28.54 7.03
N HIS A 55 10.49 27.95 8.21
CA HIS A 55 9.50 27.13 8.93
C HIS A 55 9.20 25.73 8.39
N LYS A 56 9.82 25.24 7.28
CA LYS A 56 9.61 23.88 6.77
C LYS A 56 10.84 23.00 7.01
N LEU A 57 10.65 21.88 7.70
CA LEU A 57 11.64 20.82 7.93
C LEU A 57 11.40 19.66 6.99
N VAL A 58 12.46 19.07 6.48
CA VAL A 58 12.45 17.86 5.64
C VAL A 58 13.39 16.86 6.25
N LEU A 59 12.98 15.59 6.26
CA LEU A 59 13.80 14.49 6.77
C LEU A 59 15.02 14.24 5.87
N THR A 60 16.17 14.01 6.51
CA THR A 60 17.34 13.44 5.84
C THR A 60 17.08 11.96 5.49
N PRO A 61 17.91 11.28 4.67
CA PRO A 61 17.85 9.85 4.49
C PRO A 61 17.93 9.07 5.82
N ASP A 62 18.86 9.45 6.69
CA ASP A 62 19.00 8.86 8.03
C ASP A 62 17.83 9.23 8.94
N GLY A 63 17.30 10.46 8.81
CA GLY A 63 16.10 10.91 9.50
C GLY A 63 14.89 10.03 9.17
N ARG A 64 14.67 9.69 7.90
CA ARG A 64 13.59 8.78 7.50
C ARG A 64 13.71 7.41 8.16
N ARG A 65 14.91 6.83 8.14
CA ARG A 65 15.17 5.54 8.79
C ARG A 65 14.97 5.60 10.30
N PHE A 66 15.44 6.68 10.93
CA PHE A 66 15.28 6.90 12.36
C PHE A 66 13.81 7.03 12.76
N ILE A 67 13.04 7.84 12.02
CA ILE A 67 11.60 8.04 12.29
C ILE A 67 10.82 6.73 12.11
N ALA A 68 11.14 5.92 11.09
CA ALA A 68 10.52 4.60 10.93
C ALA A 68 10.75 3.69 12.14
N GLN A 69 12.00 3.64 12.65
CA GLN A 69 12.30 2.85 13.84
C GLN A 69 11.66 3.44 15.11
N ALA A 70 11.59 4.78 15.22
CA ALA A 70 10.96 5.45 16.34
C ALA A 70 9.44 5.16 16.40
N ARG A 71 8.76 5.13 15.26
CA ARG A 71 7.34 4.76 15.17
C ARG A 71 7.11 3.34 15.66
N ARG A 72 7.85 2.36 15.13
CA ARG A 72 7.75 0.95 15.54
C ARG A 72 7.96 0.79 17.05
N LEU A 73 8.93 1.51 17.63
CA LEU A 73 9.19 1.44 19.05
C LEU A 73 8.06 2.05 19.90
N LEU A 74 7.46 3.15 19.42
CA LEU A 74 6.31 3.77 20.10
C LEU A 74 5.07 2.87 20.02
N GLU A 75 4.81 2.27 18.87
CA GLU A 75 3.74 1.28 18.67
C GLU A 75 3.94 0.07 19.59
N SER A 76 5.13 -0.53 19.61
CA SER A 76 5.43 -1.65 20.51
C SER A 76 5.27 -1.28 22.00
N ALA A 77 5.52 -0.02 22.36
CA ALA A 77 5.28 0.44 23.74
C ALA A 77 3.78 0.57 24.04
N GLU A 78 2.99 1.06 23.10
CA GLU A 78 1.52 1.13 23.23
C GLU A 78 0.92 -0.28 23.28
N GLU A 79 1.38 -1.20 22.43
CA GLU A 79 0.98 -2.62 22.45
C GLU A 79 1.32 -3.27 23.78
N PHE A 80 2.51 -3.01 24.33
CA PHE A 80 2.90 -3.51 25.64
C PHE A 80 1.95 -3.00 26.72
N ASP A 81 1.65 -1.71 26.74
CA ASP A 81 0.74 -1.11 27.71
C ASP A 81 -0.67 -1.72 27.58
N GLN A 82 -1.18 -1.90 26.36
CA GLN A 82 -2.46 -2.56 26.11
C GLN A 82 -2.44 -4.03 26.51
N ALA A 83 -1.38 -4.75 26.17
CA ALA A 83 -1.21 -6.15 26.58
C ALA A 83 -1.15 -6.28 28.11
N ALA A 84 -0.43 -5.39 28.78
CA ALA A 84 -0.32 -5.36 30.24
C ALA A 84 -1.67 -5.08 30.91
N LEU A 85 -2.47 -4.17 30.34
CA LEU A 85 -3.83 -3.87 30.81
C LEU A 85 -4.80 -5.04 30.55
N ASN A 86 -4.52 -5.87 29.57
CA ASN A 86 -5.33 -7.00 29.14
C ASN A 86 -4.77 -8.37 29.58
N LEU A 87 -3.79 -8.40 30.48
CA LEU A 87 -3.28 -9.65 31.06
C LEU A 87 -4.44 -10.50 31.59
N GLY A 88 -4.79 -11.55 30.85
CA GLY A 88 -5.92 -12.44 31.12
C GLY A 88 -7.22 -12.12 30.37
N LYS A 89 -7.24 -11.16 29.42
CA LYS A 89 -8.37 -10.86 28.54
C LYS A 89 -8.02 -11.14 27.07
N ASN A 90 -9.04 -11.36 26.25
CA ASN A 90 -8.91 -11.66 24.82
C ASN A 90 -8.06 -10.61 24.06
N LEU A 91 -7.35 -11.06 23.01
CA LEU A 91 -6.60 -10.22 22.08
C LEU A 91 -7.45 -9.01 21.65
N SER A 92 -6.92 -7.80 21.82
CA SER A 92 -7.61 -6.56 21.43
C SER A 92 -6.60 -5.53 20.90
N GLY A 93 -7.01 -4.73 19.95
CA GLY A 93 -6.18 -3.67 19.38
C GLY A 93 -6.63 -3.27 17.97
N THR A 94 -5.91 -2.34 17.38
CA THR A 94 -6.13 -1.90 15.99
C THR A 94 -4.91 -2.28 15.17
N ILE A 95 -5.13 -2.97 14.04
CA ILE A 95 -4.10 -3.31 13.06
C ILE A 95 -4.24 -2.36 11.86
N GLN A 96 -3.15 -1.70 11.48
CA GLN A 96 -3.07 -0.86 10.29
C GLN A 96 -2.74 -1.75 9.08
N VAL A 97 -3.71 -1.99 8.22
CA VAL A 97 -3.56 -2.90 7.07
C VAL A 97 -3.50 -2.12 5.77
N GLY A 98 -2.38 -2.20 5.06
CA GLY A 98 -2.32 -1.78 3.67
C GLY A 98 -2.96 -2.83 2.77
N CYS A 99 -3.71 -2.41 1.77
CA CYS A 99 -4.24 -3.33 0.78
C CYS A 99 -4.03 -2.77 -0.64
N PHE A 100 -3.53 -3.62 -1.53
CA PHE A 100 -3.38 -3.23 -2.92
C PHE A 100 -4.76 -2.90 -3.52
N MET A 101 -4.91 -1.67 -3.98
CA MET A 101 -6.18 -1.06 -4.39
C MET A 101 -7.04 -1.97 -5.29
N PRO A 102 -6.54 -2.60 -6.35
CA PRO A 102 -7.35 -3.49 -7.19
C PRO A 102 -7.90 -4.74 -6.49
N THR A 103 -7.29 -5.17 -5.38
CA THR A 103 -7.69 -6.38 -4.65
C THR A 103 -8.46 -6.10 -3.36
N ALA A 104 -8.44 -4.88 -2.89
CA ALA A 104 -9.06 -4.49 -1.61
C ALA A 104 -10.53 -4.88 -1.53
N ALA A 105 -11.31 -4.59 -2.57
CA ALA A 105 -12.74 -4.91 -2.64
C ALA A 105 -13.05 -6.42 -2.52
N PHE A 106 -12.10 -7.29 -2.88
CA PHE A 106 -12.26 -8.75 -2.80
C PHE A 106 -11.83 -9.30 -1.44
N ILE A 107 -10.72 -8.80 -0.90
CA ILE A 107 -10.03 -9.42 0.25
C ILE A 107 -10.53 -8.83 1.58
N VAL A 108 -10.68 -7.50 1.65
CA VAL A 108 -11.00 -6.82 2.90
C VAL A 108 -12.31 -7.26 3.53
N PRO A 109 -13.44 -7.40 2.79
CA PRO A 109 -14.69 -7.88 3.37
C PRO A 109 -14.59 -9.28 3.97
N ILE A 110 -13.84 -10.19 3.33
CA ILE A 110 -13.64 -11.56 3.79
C ILE A 110 -12.88 -11.58 5.13
N ILE A 111 -11.83 -10.76 5.24
CA ILE A 111 -11.04 -10.67 6.46
C ILE A 111 -11.85 -10.07 7.61
N LEU A 112 -12.60 -8.99 7.33
CA LEU A 112 -13.46 -8.36 8.34
C LEU A 112 -14.51 -9.33 8.86
N GLN A 113 -15.14 -10.11 7.98
CA GLN A 113 -16.10 -11.15 8.39
C GLN A 113 -15.43 -12.22 9.24
N ALA A 114 -14.29 -12.74 8.82
CA ALA A 114 -13.55 -13.76 9.56
C ALA A 114 -13.10 -13.29 10.96
N LEU A 115 -12.79 -11.98 11.12
CA LEU A 115 -12.47 -11.41 12.41
C LEU A 115 -13.70 -11.30 13.32
N GLN A 116 -14.85 -10.89 12.78
CA GLN A 116 -16.11 -10.82 13.53
C GLN A 116 -16.54 -12.20 14.03
N ASP A 117 -16.44 -13.23 13.19
CA ASP A 117 -16.81 -14.60 13.54
C ASP A 117 -15.93 -15.20 14.66
N ARG A 118 -14.71 -14.73 14.80
CA ARG A 118 -13.77 -15.19 15.83
C ARG A 118 -13.86 -14.43 17.15
N ASN A 119 -14.79 -13.50 17.29
CA ASN A 119 -15.01 -12.67 18.50
C ASN A 119 -13.74 -11.96 19.02
N HIS A 120 -12.86 -11.53 18.13
CA HIS A 120 -11.67 -10.79 18.51
C HIS A 120 -12.01 -9.31 18.69
N ASN A 121 -11.56 -8.72 19.78
CA ASN A 121 -11.57 -7.27 19.99
C ASN A 121 -10.48 -6.59 19.13
N ILE A 122 -10.26 -7.11 17.93
CA ILE A 122 -9.31 -6.56 16.95
C ILE A 122 -10.11 -5.75 15.95
N SER A 123 -9.70 -4.52 15.74
CA SER A 123 -10.18 -3.67 14.66
C SER A 123 -9.14 -3.55 13.56
N LEU A 124 -9.59 -3.42 12.31
CA LEU A 124 -8.69 -3.13 11.18
C LEU A 124 -8.93 -1.70 10.72
N GLN A 125 -7.85 -0.97 10.51
CA GLN A 125 -7.85 0.24 9.70
C GLN A 125 -7.19 -0.09 8.36
N VAL A 126 -7.97 0.04 7.28
CA VAL A 126 -7.54 -0.35 5.94
C VAL A 126 -7.10 0.87 5.16
N HIS A 127 -5.92 0.77 4.55
CA HIS A 127 -5.31 1.79 3.69
C HIS A 127 -5.17 1.22 2.28
N GLU A 128 -5.94 1.74 1.34
CA GLU A 128 -5.82 1.37 -0.07
C GLU A 128 -4.70 2.16 -0.73
N ALA A 129 -3.78 1.45 -1.38
CA ALA A 129 -2.66 2.08 -2.06
C ALA A 129 -2.14 1.23 -3.23
N ASP A 130 -1.26 1.80 -4.06
CA ASP A 130 -0.52 1.02 -5.05
C ASP A 130 0.69 0.32 -4.42
N LEU A 131 1.36 -0.55 -5.20
CA LEU A 131 2.47 -1.38 -4.69
C LEU A 131 3.66 -0.57 -4.18
N ASP A 132 3.96 0.57 -4.79
CA ASP A 132 5.08 1.44 -4.40
C ASP A 132 4.75 2.21 -3.11
N GLU A 133 3.53 2.71 -3.02
CA GLU A 133 3.00 3.35 -1.82
C GLU A 133 2.96 2.37 -0.65
N LEU A 134 2.48 1.12 -0.82
CA LEU A 134 2.46 0.08 0.21
C LEU A 134 3.87 -0.26 0.72
N ASN A 135 4.84 -0.42 -0.20
CA ASN A 135 6.23 -0.62 0.18
C ASN A 135 6.77 0.55 1.02
N THR A 136 6.39 1.78 0.65
CA THR A 136 6.77 2.98 1.39
C THR A 136 6.14 3.00 2.78
N MET A 137 4.84 2.72 2.88
CA MET A 137 4.09 2.69 4.14
C MET A 137 4.63 1.64 5.11
N LEU A 138 4.92 0.40 4.63
CA LEU A 138 5.56 -0.65 5.42
C LEU A 138 6.96 -0.24 5.91
N THR A 139 7.77 0.33 5.01
CA THR A 139 9.13 0.75 5.36
C THR A 139 9.15 1.90 6.36
N GLN A 140 8.12 2.76 6.34
CA GLN A 140 7.96 3.86 7.28
C GLN A 140 7.26 3.46 8.58
N GLY A 141 6.72 2.23 8.68
CA GLY A 141 5.97 1.76 9.83
C GLY A 141 4.63 2.49 10.00
N SER A 142 4.01 2.96 8.91
CA SER A 142 2.68 3.57 8.95
C SER A 142 1.55 2.55 8.75
N ILE A 143 1.90 1.33 8.37
CA ILE A 143 1.04 0.14 8.38
C ILE A 143 1.82 -1.04 8.97
N ASP A 144 1.11 -1.97 9.60
CA ASP A 144 1.69 -3.14 10.26
C ASP A 144 1.94 -4.27 9.26
N LEU A 145 1.03 -4.45 8.31
CA LEU A 145 1.10 -5.44 7.25
C LEU A 145 0.44 -4.93 5.97
N ALA A 146 0.77 -5.57 4.84
CA ALA A 146 0.12 -5.30 3.56
C ALA A 146 -0.35 -6.58 2.89
N LEU A 147 -1.55 -6.53 2.33
CA LEU A 147 -2.11 -7.54 1.43
C LEU A 147 -1.85 -7.10 0.00
N THR A 148 -0.93 -7.78 -0.66
CA THR A 148 -0.38 -7.32 -1.93
C THR A 148 0.15 -8.47 -2.78
N TYR A 149 0.60 -8.19 -4.00
CA TYR A 149 1.31 -9.14 -4.84
C TYR A 149 2.82 -9.07 -4.61
N ASN A 150 3.50 -10.20 -4.75
CA ASN A 150 4.95 -10.28 -4.75
C ASN A 150 5.55 -9.77 -6.08
N MET A 151 5.35 -8.48 -6.34
CA MET A 151 5.89 -7.77 -7.51
C MET A 151 6.91 -6.74 -7.05
N SER A 152 8.18 -7.11 -6.94
CA SER A 152 9.27 -6.22 -6.47
C SER A 152 9.12 -5.71 -5.04
N PRO A 153 8.97 -6.58 -4.02
CA PRO A 153 8.99 -6.13 -2.64
C PRO A 153 10.36 -5.55 -2.27
N SER A 154 10.39 -4.60 -1.33
CA SER A 154 11.64 -4.11 -0.75
C SER A 154 12.37 -5.27 -0.05
N PRO A 155 13.71 -5.37 -0.15
CA PRO A 155 14.48 -6.41 0.53
C PRO A 155 14.35 -6.40 2.08
N SER A 156 13.84 -5.31 2.64
CA SER A 156 13.61 -5.17 4.10
C SER A 156 12.22 -5.63 4.54
N ILE A 157 11.38 -6.09 3.63
CA ILE A 157 10.01 -6.54 3.90
C ILE A 157 9.97 -8.06 3.79
N GLU A 158 9.52 -8.71 4.85
CA GLU A 158 9.21 -10.14 4.81
C GLU A 158 7.92 -10.37 4.02
N PHE A 159 7.90 -11.41 3.21
CA PHE A 159 6.76 -11.75 2.36
C PHE A 159 6.36 -13.21 2.58
N GLU A 160 5.08 -13.42 2.85
CA GLU A 160 4.46 -14.74 2.93
C GLU A 160 3.43 -14.91 1.81
N ALA A 161 3.61 -15.94 0.97
CA ALA A 161 2.67 -16.25 -0.10
C ALA A 161 1.45 -16.98 0.47
N LEU A 162 0.28 -16.38 0.35
CA LEU A 162 -0.99 -16.97 0.80
C LEU A 162 -1.68 -17.76 -0.31
N ILE A 163 -1.64 -17.24 -1.55
CA ILE A 163 -2.22 -17.85 -2.75
C ILE A 163 -1.34 -17.52 -3.96
N GLU A 164 -1.41 -18.35 -4.98
CA GLU A 164 -0.82 -18.10 -6.29
C GLU A 164 -1.93 -17.89 -7.31
N GLU A 165 -1.87 -16.74 -8.01
CA GLU A 165 -2.81 -16.39 -9.07
C GLU A 165 -2.06 -16.13 -10.37
N ARG A 166 -2.67 -16.53 -11.49
CA ARG A 166 -2.11 -16.31 -12.82
C ARG A 166 -2.79 -15.15 -13.52
N PRO A 167 -2.04 -14.30 -14.23
CA PRO A 167 -2.66 -13.31 -15.11
C PRO A 167 -3.59 -13.97 -16.12
N TYR A 168 -4.69 -13.30 -16.42
CA TYR A 168 -5.64 -13.70 -17.46
C TYR A 168 -5.96 -12.52 -18.37
N VAL A 169 -6.43 -12.83 -19.57
CA VAL A 169 -6.88 -11.85 -20.54
C VAL A 169 -8.36 -11.59 -20.30
N LEU A 170 -8.73 -10.33 -20.07
CA LEU A 170 -10.11 -9.87 -19.94
C LEU A 170 -10.57 -9.37 -21.30
N LEU A 171 -11.72 -9.86 -21.77
CA LEU A 171 -12.34 -9.51 -23.04
C LEU A 171 -13.80 -9.12 -22.86
N ALA A 172 -14.36 -8.38 -23.82
CA ALA A 172 -15.82 -8.27 -23.94
C ALA A 172 -16.40 -9.64 -24.27
N LYS A 173 -17.57 -9.99 -23.73
CA LYS A 173 -18.23 -11.27 -24.05
C LYS A 173 -18.48 -11.48 -25.54
N SER A 174 -18.67 -10.39 -26.29
CA SER A 174 -18.85 -10.40 -27.74
C SER A 174 -17.56 -10.57 -28.54
N ASP A 175 -16.39 -10.60 -27.88
CA ASP A 175 -15.10 -10.74 -28.57
C ASP A 175 -14.95 -12.15 -29.15
N PRO A 176 -14.45 -12.31 -30.40
CA PRO A 176 -14.25 -13.62 -31.01
C PRO A 176 -13.33 -14.57 -30.23
N LEU A 177 -12.47 -14.05 -29.34
CA LEU A 177 -11.57 -14.83 -28.50
C LEU A 177 -12.16 -15.14 -27.11
N ALA A 178 -13.36 -14.63 -26.77
CA ALA A 178 -13.93 -14.68 -25.44
C ALA A 178 -14.19 -16.09 -24.90
N ASP A 179 -14.47 -17.05 -25.79
CA ASP A 179 -14.80 -18.45 -25.42
C ASP A 179 -13.56 -19.37 -25.45
N ARG A 180 -12.34 -18.80 -25.60
CA ARG A 180 -11.11 -19.59 -25.63
C ARG A 180 -10.52 -19.74 -24.23
N ASP A 181 -10.05 -20.95 -23.92
CA ASP A 181 -9.39 -21.25 -22.63
C ASP A 181 -8.00 -20.60 -22.52
N ALA A 182 -7.32 -20.35 -23.64
CA ALA A 182 -6.02 -19.73 -23.68
C ALA A 182 -5.84 -18.90 -24.95
N ILE A 183 -5.14 -17.77 -24.80
CA ILE A 183 -4.81 -16.82 -25.88
C ILE A 183 -3.31 -16.55 -25.79
N SER A 184 -2.61 -16.64 -26.94
CA SER A 184 -1.19 -16.29 -26.99
C SER A 184 -0.98 -14.77 -27.03
N LEU A 185 0.17 -14.32 -26.54
CA LEU A 185 0.49 -12.88 -26.56
C LEU A 185 0.70 -12.35 -28.00
N ASP A 186 1.09 -13.21 -28.94
CA ASP A 186 1.20 -12.87 -30.36
C ASP A 186 -0.16 -12.50 -30.97
N GLU A 187 -1.26 -13.12 -30.52
CA GLU A 187 -2.61 -12.80 -31.00
C GLU A 187 -3.14 -11.47 -30.42
N LEU A 188 -2.50 -10.97 -29.36
CA LEU A 188 -2.89 -9.75 -28.65
C LEU A 188 -2.10 -8.52 -29.06
N VAL A 189 -0.88 -8.70 -29.61
CA VAL A 189 0.09 -7.62 -29.81
C VAL A 189 -0.42 -6.49 -30.70
N ASP A 190 -1.20 -6.81 -31.74
CA ASP A 190 -1.74 -5.84 -32.67
C ASP A 190 -3.13 -5.29 -32.26
N ARG A 191 -3.67 -5.82 -31.17
CA ARG A 191 -4.97 -5.41 -30.63
C ARG A 191 -4.81 -4.27 -29.62
N ASP A 192 -5.81 -3.42 -29.53
CA ASP A 192 -5.82 -2.32 -28.57
C ASP A 192 -5.91 -2.85 -27.12
N MET A 193 -5.02 -2.37 -26.26
CA MET A 193 -4.94 -2.75 -24.85
C MET A 193 -5.44 -1.63 -23.95
N VAL A 194 -6.25 -1.99 -22.96
CA VAL A 194 -6.58 -1.15 -21.80
C VAL A 194 -5.65 -1.54 -20.65
N SER A 195 -4.75 -0.66 -20.29
CA SER A 195 -3.70 -0.92 -19.28
C SER A 195 -4.05 -0.31 -17.92
N LEU A 196 -3.86 -1.08 -16.85
CA LEU A 196 -3.82 -0.54 -15.50
C LEU A 196 -2.51 0.25 -15.31
N ASN A 197 -2.62 1.57 -15.16
CA ASN A 197 -1.49 2.48 -14.99
C ASN A 197 -1.12 2.63 -13.50
N LEU A 198 -0.73 1.50 -12.91
CA LEU A 198 -0.12 1.42 -11.58
C LEU A 198 1.33 1.00 -11.79
N PRO A 199 2.33 1.78 -11.37
CA PRO A 199 3.71 1.70 -11.91
C PRO A 199 4.30 0.29 -11.93
N ILE A 200 4.38 -0.40 -10.80
CA ILE A 200 4.94 -1.76 -10.71
C ILE A 200 4.06 -2.78 -11.46
N THR A 201 2.74 -2.68 -11.33
CA THR A 201 1.79 -3.57 -11.98
C THR A 201 1.85 -3.46 -13.51
N GLN A 202 1.93 -2.23 -14.02
CA GLN A 202 2.07 -2.01 -15.47
C GLN A 202 3.38 -2.59 -15.98
N GLN A 203 4.50 -2.36 -15.28
CA GLN A 203 5.79 -2.94 -15.66
C GLN A 203 5.74 -4.47 -15.68
N PHE A 204 5.09 -5.09 -14.70
CA PHE A 204 4.91 -6.54 -14.66
C PHE A 204 4.16 -7.03 -15.90
N PHE A 205 3.00 -6.47 -16.24
CA PHE A 205 2.23 -6.89 -17.41
C PHE A 205 2.97 -6.64 -18.72
N LEU A 206 3.68 -5.53 -18.86
CA LEU A 206 4.50 -5.26 -20.04
C LEU A 206 5.69 -6.22 -20.13
N SER A 207 6.22 -6.71 -19.02
CA SER A 207 7.30 -7.68 -19.00
C SER A 207 6.88 -9.02 -19.63
N LEU A 208 5.61 -9.41 -19.53
CA LEU A 208 5.10 -10.62 -20.18
C LEU A 208 5.30 -10.57 -21.69
N PHE A 209 5.03 -9.43 -22.32
CA PHE A 209 5.25 -9.22 -23.74
C PHE A 209 6.73 -9.10 -24.10
N SER A 210 7.51 -8.40 -23.28
CA SER A 210 8.93 -8.16 -23.59
C SER A 210 9.77 -9.43 -23.55
N GLN A 211 9.40 -10.44 -22.76
CA GLN A 211 10.04 -11.76 -22.76
C GLN A 211 9.96 -12.44 -24.15
N SER A 212 8.86 -12.20 -24.89
CA SER A 212 8.67 -12.64 -26.25
C SER A 212 9.08 -11.61 -27.31
N LYS A 213 9.75 -10.51 -26.92
CA LYS A 213 10.12 -9.37 -27.79
C LYS A 213 8.91 -8.67 -28.42
N LEU A 214 7.74 -8.80 -27.85
CA LEU A 214 6.51 -8.16 -28.28
C LEU A 214 6.31 -6.81 -27.57
N ARG A 215 5.49 -5.93 -28.17
CA ARG A 215 5.08 -4.64 -27.56
C ARG A 215 3.59 -4.45 -27.78
N PRO A 216 2.77 -4.49 -26.71
CA PRO A 216 1.33 -4.33 -26.87
C PRO A 216 0.98 -2.88 -27.23
N LYS A 217 -0.12 -2.70 -27.97
CA LYS A 217 -0.64 -1.41 -28.40
C LYS A 217 -1.55 -0.83 -27.32
N ILE A 218 -1.01 -0.05 -26.40
CA ILE A 218 -1.79 0.59 -25.34
C ILE A 218 -2.61 1.73 -25.91
N ARG A 219 -3.95 1.59 -25.88
CA ARG A 219 -4.91 2.60 -26.31
C ARG A 219 -5.41 3.43 -25.14
N HIS A 220 -5.74 2.79 -24.01
CA HIS A 220 -6.25 3.45 -22.82
C HIS A 220 -5.40 3.08 -21.60
N GLN A 221 -5.28 4.03 -20.68
CA GLN A 221 -4.62 3.82 -19.39
C GLN A 221 -5.52 4.34 -18.27
N THR A 222 -5.66 3.56 -17.20
CA THR A 222 -6.44 3.95 -16.03
C THR A 222 -5.85 3.36 -14.75
N LYS A 223 -6.00 4.04 -13.62
CA LYS A 223 -5.70 3.47 -12.29
C LYS A 223 -6.86 2.66 -11.72
N SER A 224 -8.07 2.86 -12.24
CA SER A 224 -9.28 2.21 -11.76
C SER A 224 -9.43 0.84 -12.40
N TYR A 225 -9.49 -0.20 -11.56
CA TYR A 225 -9.76 -1.58 -11.96
C TYR A 225 -11.10 -1.70 -12.69
N GLU A 226 -12.16 -1.07 -12.18
CA GLU A 226 -13.50 -1.18 -12.75
C GLU A 226 -13.66 -0.31 -14.01
N LEU A 227 -12.96 0.82 -14.12
CA LEU A 227 -12.95 1.57 -15.39
C LEU A 227 -12.28 0.75 -16.50
N ALA A 228 -11.19 0.01 -16.18
CA ALA A 228 -10.58 -0.89 -17.17
C ALA A 228 -11.59 -1.96 -17.63
N ARG A 229 -12.31 -2.60 -16.70
CA ARG A 229 -13.37 -3.58 -16.99
C ARG A 229 -14.48 -2.97 -17.87
N SER A 230 -14.93 -1.76 -17.54
CA SER A 230 -15.97 -1.07 -18.30
C SER A 230 -15.54 -0.70 -19.72
N LEU A 231 -14.27 -0.28 -19.90
CA LEU A 231 -13.72 -0.01 -21.23
C LEU A 231 -13.63 -1.29 -22.08
N VAL A 232 -13.13 -2.38 -21.47
CA VAL A 232 -13.05 -3.67 -22.16
C VAL A 232 -14.46 -4.16 -22.55
N SER A 233 -15.42 -4.11 -21.65
CA SER A 233 -16.80 -4.54 -21.93
C SER A 233 -17.50 -3.69 -22.99
N ALA A 234 -17.05 -2.45 -23.19
CA ALA A 234 -17.51 -1.55 -24.27
C ALA A 234 -16.81 -1.82 -25.62
N GLY A 235 -15.87 -2.78 -25.69
CA GLY A 235 -15.17 -3.14 -26.93
C GLY A 235 -13.94 -2.26 -27.23
N GLU A 236 -13.44 -1.49 -26.25
CA GLU A 236 -12.29 -0.60 -26.43
C GLU A 236 -10.92 -1.32 -26.43
N GLY A 237 -10.94 -2.65 -26.36
CA GLY A 237 -9.77 -3.50 -26.40
C GLY A 237 -9.81 -4.63 -25.37
N TYR A 238 -8.65 -5.19 -25.04
CA TYR A 238 -8.48 -6.20 -24.00
C TYR A 238 -7.70 -5.62 -22.81
N ALA A 239 -7.78 -6.28 -21.66
CA ALA A 239 -6.90 -6.00 -20.54
C ALA A 239 -6.26 -7.28 -20.02
N ILE A 240 -5.12 -7.16 -19.31
CA ILE A 240 -4.54 -8.25 -18.52
C ILE A 240 -4.79 -7.96 -17.05
N MET A 241 -5.37 -8.92 -16.36
CA MET A 241 -5.76 -8.84 -14.95
C MET A 241 -5.25 -10.06 -14.19
N ILE A 242 -5.29 -10.03 -12.86
CA ILE A 242 -4.94 -11.18 -12.01
C ILE A 242 -6.16 -11.61 -11.21
N MET A 243 -6.73 -10.72 -10.39
CA MET A 243 -7.90 -11.07 -9.59
C MET A 243 -9.16 -11.14 -10.45
N ARG A 244 -9.90 -12.27 -10.35
CA ARG A 244 -11.20 -12.44 -11.02
C ARG A 244 -12.34 -12.11 -10.05
N PRO A 245 -13.22 -11.14 -10.39
CA PRO A 245 -14.47 -10.94 -9.67
C PRO A 245 -15.39 -12.14 -9.82
N VAL A 246 -16.25 -12.33 -8.85
CA VAL A 246 -17.33 -13.35 -8.93
C VAL A 246 -18.33 -13.03 -10.05
N THR A 247 -18.51 -11.72 -10.31
CA THR A 247 -19.41 -11.25 -11.39
C THR A 247 -18.66 -10.99 -12.69
N ALA A 248 -19.21 -11.51 -13.79
CA ALA A 248 -18.76 -11.20 -15.15
C ALA A 248 -19.24 -9.83 -15.65
N TRP A 249 -20.08 -9.12 -14.91
CA TRP A 249 -20.67 -7.85 -15.34
C TRP A 249 -19.80 -6.66 -14.92
N ALA A 250 -19.55 -5.75 -15.84
CA ALA A 250 -18.96 -4.44 -15.55
C ALA A 250 -20.04 -3.44 -15.09
N TYR A 251 -19.62 -2.34 -14.46
CA TYR A 251 -20.56 -1.31 -13.93
C TYR A 251 -21.43 -0.66 -15.01
N ASN A 252 -21.01 -0.66 -16.27
CA ASN A 252 -21.83 -0.19 -17.41
C ASN A 252 -22.91 -1.19 -17.85
N GLY A 253 -23.05 -2.33 -17.17
CA GLY A 253 -24.07 -3.35 -17.47
C GLY A 253 -23.73 -4.28 -18.62
N ASN A 254 -22.50 -4.27 -19.14
CA ASN A 254 -22.04 -5.19 -20.18
C ASN A 254 -21.32 -6.39 -19.59
N GLU A 255 -21.39 -7.54 -20.28
CA GLU A 255 -20.77 -8.78 -19.86
C GLU A 255 -19.33 -8.91 -20.36
N LEU A 256 -18.49 -9.51 -19.55
CA LEU A 256 -17.07 -9.79 -19.76
C LEU A 256 -16.79 -11.30 -19.78
N SER A 257 -15.66 -11.68 -20.36
CA SER A 257 -15.13 -13.04 -20.35
C SER A 257 -13.67 -13.05 -19.89
#